data_33fc3f5bba0915691ae98fd3598fac0e
#
_entry.id   33fc3f5bba0915691ae98fd3598fac0e
#
_cell.length_a   1.000
_cell.length_b   1.000
_cell.length_c   1.000
_cell.angle_alpha   90.00
_cell.angle_beta   90.00
_cell.angle_gamma   90.00
#
_symmetry.space_group_name_H-M   'P 1'
#
loop_
_entity.id
_entity.type
_entity.pdbx_description
1 polymer ?
#
loop_
_entity_poly.entity_id
_entity_poly.type
_entity_poly.pdbx_seq_one_letter_code
_entity_poly.pdbx_strand_id
1 'polypeptide(L)'
;MSMESSEEKIILALDGLNTNEILNFLNNCPQIRWVKVGLELFCKEGPAIIKTLKKMGKKIFLDLKLYDIPNTMYATCYQISKLGVDIISLHSSAGSRALKISKKATLEGSSEFNLKPPILLGVTVLTSFSATDIKIDFNIQTSIEENVLKL
;
A
#
# COMPACT_ATOMS: atom_id res chain seq x y z
N MET A 1 5.24 -5.76 27.70
CA MET A 1 4.70 -5.15 26.45
C MET A 1 5.23 -3.73 26.40
N SER A 2 6.23 -3.44 25.55
CA SER A 2 6.69 -2.07 25.33
C SER A 2 5.54 -1.31 24.68
N MET A 3 5.08 -0.23 25.30
CA MET A 3 4.13 0.68 24.68
C MET A 3 4.77 1.21 23.39
N GLU A 4 4.21 0.85 22.23
CA GLU A 4 4.60 1.48 20.98
C GLU A 4 4.41 2.99 21.13
N SER A 5 5.43 3.76 20.77
CA SER A 5 5.35 5.22 20.86
C SER A 5 4.23 5.73 19.93
N SER A 6 3.59 6.84 20.29
CA SER A 6 2.53 7.45 19.44
C SER A 6 3.00 7.75 18.02
N GLU A 7 4.29 7.98 17.83
CA GLU A 7 4.96 8.22 16.54
C GLU A 7 4.91 7.01 15.60
N GLU A 8 4.84 5.78 16.13
CA GLU A 8 4.71 4.57 15.32
C GLU A 8 3.28 4.29 14.83
N LYS A 9 2.30 5.06 15.31
CA LYS A 9 0.89 4.94 14.95
C LYS A 9 0.45 5.90 13.83
N ILE A 10 1.36 6.77 13.36
CA ILE A 10 1.07 7.78 12.34
C ILE A 10 1.79 7.41 11.06
N ILE A 11 1.07 7.38 9.94
CA ILE A 11 1.61 7.23 8.59
C ILE A 11 1.42 8.55 7.85
N LEU A 12 2.50 9.24 7.49
CA LEU A 12 2.45 10.49 6.74
C LEU A 12 2.21 10.18 5.25
N ALA A 13 1.13 10.73 4.68
CA ALA A 13 0.89 10.68 3.25
C ALA A 13 1.77 11.73 2.52
N LEU A 14 2.47 11.29 1.48
CA LEU A 14 3.39 12.15 0.70
C LEU A 14 2.75 12.64 -0.62
N ASP A 15 1.44 12.50 -0.76
CA ASP A 15 0.72 12.90 -1.97
C ASP A 15 0.83 14.41 -2.21
N GLY A 16 0.90 14.82 -3.48
CA GLY A 16 0.99 16.23 -3.90
C GLY A 16 2.34 16.91 -3.69
N LEU A 17 3.34 16.22 -3.13
CA LEU A 17 4.69 16.75 -2.92
C LEU A 17 5.66 16.28 -4.00
N ASN A 18 6.68 17.10 -4.29
CA ASN A 18 7.82 16.66 -5.09
C ASN A 18 8.93 16.09 -4.20
N THR A 19 9.90 15.39 -4.81
CA THR A 19 10.99 14.73 -4.08
C THR A 19 11.77 15.70 -3.18
N ASN A 20 12.07 16.92 -3.61
CA ASN A 20 12.82 17.88 -2.80
C ASN A 20 12.03 18.36 -1.58
N GLU A 21 10.74 18.61 -1.74
CA GLU A 21 9.84 18.96 -0.64
C GLU A 21 9.75 17.82 0.38
N ILE A 22 9.61 16.58 -0.09
CA ILE A 22 9.60 15.39 0.75
C ILE A 22 10.87 15.27 1.57
N LEU A 23 12.03 15.37 0.93
CA LEU A 23 13.34 15.26 1.58
C LEU A 23 13.54 16.36 2.62
N ASN A 24 13.22 17.61 2.26
CA ASN A 24 13.32 18.73 3.19
C ASN A 24 12.40 18.54 4.40
N PHE A 25 11.15 18.16 4.17
CA PHE A 25 10.19 17.92 5.25
C PHE A 25 10.66 16.79 6.19
N LEU A 26 11.05 15.64 5.65
CA LEU A 26 11.47 14.48 6.45
C LEU A 26 12.79 14.69 7.18
N ASN A 27 13.70 15.54 6.67
CA ASN A 27 14.91 15.94 7.36
C ASN A 27 14.61 16.83 8.57
N ASN A 28 13.59 17.70 8.47
CA ASN A 28 13.15 18.56 9.57
C ASN A 28 12.23 17.84 10.57
N CYS A 29 11.69 16.68 10.20
CA CYS A 29 10.80 15.88 11.04
C CYS A 29 11.32 14.43 11.17
N PRO A 30 12.49 14.20 11.79
CA PRO A 30 13.12 12.88 11.85
C PRO A 30 12.29 11.84 12.63
N GLN A 31 11.40 12.28 13.52
CA GLN A 31 10.48 11.43 14.29
C GLN A 31 9.45 10.70 13.41
N ILE A 32 9.14 11.20 12.20
CA ILE A 32 8.24 10.52 11.26
C ILE A 32 8.91 9.22 10.80
N ARG A 33 8.37 8.08 11.22
CA ARG A 33 8.88 6.76 10.87
C ARG A 33 8.19 6.16 9.66
N TRP A 34 6.87 6.33 9.56
CA TRP A 34 6.06 5.76 8.50
C TRP A 34 5.64 6.79 7.48
N VAL A 35 5.77 6.44 6.20
CA VAL A 35 5.34 7.26 5.08
C VAL A 35 4.50 6.44 4.11
N LYS A 36 3.49 7.06 3.51
CA LYS A 36 2.68 6.47 2.43
C LYS A 36 3.12 7.06 1.09
N VAL A 37 3.46 6.19 0.17
CA VAL A 37 3.69 6.52 -1.24
C VAL A 37 2.44 6.10 -2.00
N GLY A 38 1.66 7.08 -2.44
CA GLY A 38 0.45 6.86 -3.24
C GLY A 38 0.73 6.67 -4.72
N LEU A 39 -0.33 6.42 -5.48
CA LEU A 39 -0.25 6.14 -6.91
C LEU A 39 0.37 7.31 -7.70
N GLU A 40 -0.03 8.56 -7.38
CA GLU A 40 0.48 9.77 -8.04
C GLU A 40 2.01 9.88 -7.91
N LEU A 41 2.52 9.86 -6.68
CA LEU A 41 3.94 9.97 -6.40
C LEU A 41 4.74 8.81 -7.01
N PHE A 42 4.20 7.59 -6.92
CA PHE A 42 4.86 6.42 -7.52
C PHE A 42 4.91 6.48 -9.04
N CYS A 43 3.85 6.96 -9.72
CA CYS A 43 3.86 7.17 -11.17
C CYS A 43 4.85 8.24 -11.60
N LYS A 44 5.01 9.31 -10.79
CA LYS A 44 5.93 10.42 -11.08
C LYS A 44 7.39 10.04 -10.90
N GLU A 45 7.73 9.40 -9.78
CA GLU A 45 9.11 9.17 -9.35
C GLU A 45 9.59 7.72 -9.57
N GLY A 46 8.66 6.80 -9.84
CA GLY A 46 8.94 5.39 -9.99
C GLY A 46 9.49 4.72 -8.71
N PRO A 47 10.12 3.54 -8.84
CA PRO A 47 10.73 2.84 -7.71
C PRO A 47 11.90 3.59 -7.04
N ALA A 48 12.41 4.65 -7.67
CA ALA A 48 13.54 5.43 -7.13
C ALA A 48 13.16 6.10 -5.80
N ILE A 49 11.91 6.59 -5.67
CA ILE A 49 11.45 7.22 -4.42
C ILE A 49 11.48 6.22 -3.25
N ILE A 50 11.11 4.96 -3.48
CA ILE A 50 11.16 3.91 -2.46
C ILE A 50 12.60 3.73 -1.94
N LYS A 51 13.56 3.61 -2.86
CA LYS A 51 14.98 3.47 -2.50
C LYS A 51 15.48 4.66 -1.69
N THR A 52 15.07 5.88 -2.05
CA THR A 52 15.43 7.11 -1.35
C THR A 52 14.89 7.13 0.07
N LEU A 53 13.61 6.82 0.26
CA LEU A 53 12.95 6.78 1.56
C LEU A 53 13.52 5.66 2.46
N LYS A 54 13.83 4.49 1.88
CA LYS A 54 14.50 3.39 2.62
C LYS A 54 15.89 3.78 3.11
N LYS A 55 16.69 4.53 2.31
CA LYS A 55 17.98 5.07 2.75
C LYS A 55 17.85 6.05 3.91
N MET A 56 16.72 6.75 4.05
CA MET A 56 16.40 7.60 5.19
C MET A 56 15.87 6.81 6.41
N GLY A 57 15.85 5.47 6.35
CA GLY A 57 15.36 4.62 7.42
C GLY A 57 13.83 4.60 7.60
N LYS A 58 13.08 5.09 6.60
CA LYS A 58 11.62 5.13 6.70
C LYS A 58 10.98 3.77 6.45
N LYS A 59 9.89 3.49 7.16
CA LYS A 59 8.96 2.40 6.86
C LYS A 59 7.95 2.88 5.82
N ILE A 60 7.66 2.05 4.81
CA ILE A 60 6.93 2.48 3.62
C ILE A 60 5.62 1.70 3.45
N PHE A 61 4.52 2.42 3.43
CA PHE A 61 3.26 1.94 2.92
C PHE A 61 3.14 2.32 1.44
N LEU A 62 3.29 1.35 0.54
CA LEU A 62 3.07 1.53 -0.90
C LEU A 62 1.60 1.32 -1.23
N ASP A 63 0.89 2.44 -1.44
CA ASP A 63 -0.56 2.49 -1.58
C ASP A 63 -0.99 2.62 -3.05
N LEU A 64 -0.82 1.52 -3.82
CA LEU A 64 -1.18 1.45 -5.24
C LEU A 64 -2.56 0.86 -5.49
N LYS A 65 -3.19 0.28 -4.46
CA LYS A 65 -4.51 -0.37 -4.56
C LYS A 65 -4.59 -1.35 -5.73
N LEU A 66 -3.63 -2.29 -5.78
CA LEU A 66 -3.49 -3.24 -6.88
C LEU A 66 -4.79 -4.01 -7.14
N TYR A 67 -5.21 -4.03 -8.42
CA TYR A 67 -6.41 -4.73 -8.85
C TYR A 67 -6.23 -5.21 -10.28
N ASP A 68 -5.94 -6.50 -10.44
CA ASP A 68 -5.66 -7.10 -11.75
C ASP A 68 -5.91 -8.62 -11.71
N ILE A 69 -5.75 -9.31 -12.84
CA ILE A 69 -5.80 -10.76 -12.91
C ILE A 69 -4.67 -11.42 -12.07
N PRO A 70 -4.88 -12.66 -11.60
CA PRO A 70 -3.95 -13.30 -10.66
C PRO A 70 -2.48 -13.31 -11.10
N ASN A 71 -2.20 -13.53 -12.38
CA ASN A 71 -0.83 -13.57 -12.89
C ASN A 71 -0.11 -12.23 -12.80
N THR A 72 -0.81 -11.13 -13.15
CA THR A 72 -0.29 -9.76 -13.02
C THR A 72 -0.10 -9.38 -11.54
N MET A 73 -1.08 -9.74 -10.69
CA MET A 73 -0.98 -9.53 -9.24
C MET A 73 0.24 -10.22 -8.64
N TYR A 74 0.50 -11.48 -9.05
CA TYR A 74 1.71 -12.21 -8.64
C TYR A 74 2.98 -11.46 -9.06
N ALA A 75 3.13 -11.19 -10.35
CA ALA A 75 4.34 -10.57 -10.90
C ALA A 75 4.61 -9.21 -10.26
N THR A 76 3.56 -8.39 -10.07
CA THR A 76 3.64 -7.07 -9.45
C THR A 76 4.05 -7.16 -7.98
N CYS A 77 3.37 -7.99 -7.18
CA CYS A 77 3.67 -8.16 -5.76
C CYS A 77 5.08 -8.72 -5.54
N TYR A 78 5.53 -9.65 -6.41
CA TYR A 78 6.89 -10.18 -6.39
C TYR A 78 7.93 -9.06 -6.61
N GLN A 79 7.76 -8.21 -7.62
CA GLN A 79 8.69 -7.10 -7.88
C GLN A 79 8.65 -6.03 -6.78
N ILE A 80 7.47 -5.69 -6.28
CA ILE A 80 7.32 -4.69 -5.21
C ILE A 80 7.99 -5.15 -3.92
N SER A 81 7.87 -6.43 -3.56
CA SER A 81 8.47 -6.96 -2.33
C SER A 81 10.00 -6.89 -2.32
N LYS A 82 10.64 -6.91 -3.49
CA LYS A 82 12.10 -6.70 -3.62
C LYS A 82 12.54 -5.26 -3.31
N LEU A 83 11.63 -4.30 -3.30
CA LEU A 83 11.93 -2.91 -2.96
C LEU A 83 12.04 -2.69 -1.44
N GLY A 84 11.69 -3.69 -0.62
CA GLY A 84 11.74 -3.60 0.84
C GLY A 84 10.64 -2.71 1.44
N VAL A 85 9.50 -2.57 0.77
CA VAL A 85 8.32 -1.88 1.34
C VAL A 85 7.74 -2.70 2.48
N ASP A 86 7.08 -2.03 3.41
CA ASP A 86 6.57 -2.66 4.64
C ASP A 86 5.07 -3.00 4.55
N ILE A 87 4.30 -2.26 3.77
CA ILE A 87 2.87 -2.50 3.51
C ILE A 87 2.60 -2.29 2.02
N ILE A 88 1.72 -3.12 1.43
CA ILE A 88 1.21 -2.98 0.06
C ILE A 88 -0.32 -3.02 0.14
N SER A 89 -1.01 -2.07 -0.50
CA SER A 89 -2.46 -2.14 -0.66
C SER A 89 -2.86 -2.86 -1.95
N LEU A 90 -3.92 -3.65 -1.84
CA LEU A 90 -4.56 -4.33 -2.97
C LEU A 90 -6.07 -4.41 -2.72
N HIS A 91 -6.87 -4.48 -3.77
CA HIS A 91 -8.32 -4.59 -3.62
C HIS A 91 -8.74 -6.01 -3.22
N SER A 92 -9.59 -6.11 -2.17
CA SER A 92 -10.19 -7.38 -1.76
C SER A 92 -11.06 -7.98 -2.87
N SER A 93 -11.71 -7.13 -3.66
CA SER A 93 -12.53 -7.50 -4.83
C SER A 93 -11.74 -8.12 -6.00
N ALA A 94 -10.41 -8.14 -5.96
CA ALA A 94 -9.59 -8.92 -6.92
C ALA A 94 -9.82 -10.44 -6.81
N GLY A 95 -10.49 -10.88 -5.75
CA GLY A 95 -10.90 -12.24 -5.51
C GLY A 95 -9.83 -13.12 -4.83
N SER A 96 -10.29 -14.17 -4.16
CA SER A 96 -9.47 -15.01 -3.29
C SER A 96 -8.24 -15.63 -3.98
N ARG A 97 -8.36 -15.96 -5.28
CA ARG A 97 -7.24 -16.51 -6.06
C ARG A 97 -6.12 -15.48 -6.24
N ALA A 98 -6.47 -14.22 -6.59
CA ALA A 98 -5.49 -13.15 -6.75
C ALA A 98 -4.83 -12.78 -5.41
N LEU A 99 -5.61 -12.74 -4.32
CA LEU A 99 -5.10 -12.45 -2.98
C LEU A 99 -4.11 -13.52 -2.49
N LYS A 100 -4.45 -14.80 -2.64
CA LYS A 100 -3.58 -15.92 -2.25
C LYS A 100 -2.26 -15.92 -3.03
N ILE A 101 -2.32 -15.69 -4.34
CA ILE A 101 -1.10 -15.70 -5.17
C ILE A 101 -0.24 -14.46 -4.92
N SER A 102 -0.84 -13.30 -4.59
CA SER A 102 -0.13 -12.10 -4.15
C SER A 102 0.64 -12.34 -2.86
N LYS A 103 0.01 -13.01 -1.88
CA LYS A 103 0.71 -13.39 -0.64
C LYS A 103 1.91 -14.30 -0.90
N LYS A 104 1.74 -15.32 -1.74
CA LYS A 104 2.83 -16.20 -2.16
C LYS A 104 3.97 -15.40 -2.80
N ALA A 105 3.64 -14.50 -3.73
CA ALA A 105 4.60 -13.66 -4.44
C ALA A 105 5.43 -12.77 -3.51
N THR A 106 4.79 -12.18 -2.48
CA THR A 106 5.52 -11.35 -1.51
C THR A 106 6.51 -12.15 -0.66
N LEU A 107 6.17 -13.37 -0.30
CA LEU A 107 7.08 -14.26 0.44
C LEU A 107 8.31 -14.62 -0.41
N GLU A 108 8.08 -15.03 -1.66
CA GLU A 108 9.14 -15.44 -2.59
C GLU A 108 10.06 -14.27 -2.93
N GLY A 109 9.50 -13.13 -3.35
CA GLY A 109 10.29 -11.96 -3.73
C GLY A 109 11.08 -11.34 -2.56
N SER A 110 10.53 -11.36 -1.35
CA SER A 110 11.26 -10.90 -0.17
C SER A 110 12.39 -11.86 0.22
N SER A 111 12.16 -13.17 0.13
CA SER A 111 13.16 -14.18 0.48
C SER A 111 14.41 -14.09 -0.39
N GLU A 112 14.25 -13.81 -1.69
CA GLU A 112 15.38 -13.67 -2.62
C GLU A 112 16.39 -12.58 -2.21
N PHE A 113 15.94 -11.56 -1.48
CA PHE A 113 16.75 -10.43 -1.04
C PHE A 113 16.98 -10.38 0.48
N ASN A 114 16.65 -11.45 1.22
CA ASN A 114 16.69 -11.50 2.68
C ASN A 114 15.91 -10.34 3.34
N LEU A 115 14.78 -9.97 2.76
CA LEU A 115 13.91 -8.91 3.27
C LEU A 115 12.71 -9.52 4.03
N LYS A 116 12.17 -8.73 4.97
CA LYS A 116 10.89 -9.08 5.60
C LYS A 116 9.76 -8.91 4.59
N PRO A 117 8.86 -9.90 4.42
CA PRO A 117 7.73 -9.77 3.53
C PRO A 117 6.77 -8.66 4.01
N PRO A 118 6.24 -7.84 3.08
CA PRO A 118 5.32 -6.79 3.42
C PRO A 118 3.98 -7.33 3.91
N ILE A 119 3.30 -6.51 4.71
CA ILE A 119 1.89 -6.72 5.06
C ILE A 119 1.06 -6.42 3.80
N LEU A 120 0.13 -7.30 3.46
CA LEU A 120 -0.88 -7.03 2.43
C LEU A 120 -2.12 -6.43 3.09
N LEU A 121 -2.47 -5.21 2.70
CA LEU A 121 -3.63 -4.48 3.17
C LEU A 121 -4.75 -4.56 2.13
N GLY A 122 -5.85 -5.26 2.49
CA GLY A 122 -7.03 -5.37 1.63
C GLY A 122 -7.87 -4.09 1.67
N VAL A 123 -8.00 -3.43 0.51
CA VAL A 123 -8.92 -2.30 0.32
C VAL A 123 -10.28 -2.87 -0.06
N THR A 124 -11.31 -2.52 0.68
CA THR A 124 -12.69 -2.97 0.44
C THR A 124 -13.44 -2.00 -0.47
N VAL A 125 -14.07 -0.99 0.12
CA VAL A 125 -14.80 0.07 -0.60
C VAL A 125 -13.99 1.36 -0.50
N LEU A 126 -13.78 2.04 -1.62
CA LEU A 126 -13.08 3.32 -1.62
C LEU A 126 -13.94 4.37 -0.88
N THR A 127 -13.29 5.18 -0.06
CA THR A 127 -13.94 6.22 0.77
C THR A 127 -14.58 7.34 -0.05
N SER A 128 -14.27 7.42 -1.35
CA SER A 128 -14.89 8.35 -2.28
C SER A 128 -16.29 7.91 -2.73
N PHE A 129 -16.66 6.64 -2.58
CA PHE A 129 -17.98 6.16 -2.97
C PHE A 129 -19.03 6.44 -1.91
N SER A 130 -20.15 7.03 -2.35
CA SER A 130 -21.38 7.10 -1.58
C SER A 130 -22.21 5.82 -1.74
N ALA A 131 -23.22 5.64 -0.89
CA ALA A 131 -24.18 4.54 -1.04
C ALA A 131 -24.92 4.57 -2.39
N THR A 132 -25.14 5.76 -2.94
CA THR A 132 -25.77 5.95 -4.26
C THR A 132 -24.85 5.47 -5.37
N ASP A 133 -23.55 5.81 -5.33
CA ASP A 133 -22.57 5.37 -6.35
C ASP A 133 -22.47 3.84 -6.37
N ILE A 134 -22.40 3.20 -5.19
CA ILE A 134 -22.32 1.73 -5.08
C ILE A 134 -23.56 1.06 -5.68
N LYS A 135 -24.74 1.63 -5.44
CA LYS A 135 -25.99 1.09 -5.98
C LYS A 135 -26.09 1.27 -7.49
N ILE A 136 -25.71 2.43 -8.03
CA ILE A 136 -25.86 2.75 -9.45
C ILE A 136 -24.72 2.13 -10.26
N ASP A 137 -23.48 2.38 -9.87
CA ASP A 137 -22.31 2.03 -10.70
C ASP A 137 -21.95 0.55 -10.61
N PHE A 138 -22.19 -0.07 -9.45
CA PHE A 138 -21.85 -1.48 -9.22
C PHE A 138 -23.05 -2.40 -9.09
N ASN A 139 -24.29 -1.86 -9.15
CA ASN A 139 -25.54 -2.62 -8.98
C ASN A 139 -25.58 -3.43 -7.66
N ILE A 140 -24.98 -2.91 -6.59
CA ILE A 140 -24.96 -3.52 -5.27
C ILE A 140 -26.11 -2.96 -4.44
N GLN A 141 -27.02 -3.83 -3.99
CA GLN A 141 -28.23 -3.44 -3.26
C GLN A 141 -28.06 -3.43 -1.73
N THR A 142 -26.95 -3.95 -1.23
CA THR A 142 -26.63 -3.97 0.20
C THR A 142 -26.02 -2.64 0.66
N SER A 143 -26.01 -2.39 1.98
CA SER A 143 -25.33 -1.22 2.55
C SER A 143 -23.81 -1.27 2.30
N ILE A 144 -23.12 -0.14 2.46
CA ILE A 144 -21.66 -0.07 2.36
C ILE A 144 -21.03 -0.99 3.40
N GLU A 145 -21.52 -0.96 4.63
CA GLU A 145 -21.04 -1.78 5.75
C GLU A 145 -21.17 -3.27 5.46
N GLU A 146 -22.35 -3.70 4.98
CA GLU A 146 -22.56 -5.10 4.59
C GLU A 146 -21.64 -5.52 3.43
N ASN A 147 -21.39 -4.63 2.49
CA ASN A 147 -20.49 -4.91 1.36
C ASN A 147 -19.03 -5.02 1.83
N VAL A 148 -18.59 -4.12 2.73
CA VAL A 148 -17.26 -4.19 3.35
C VAL A 148 -17.04 -5.53 4.08
N LEU A 149 -18.06 -6.02 4.79
CA LEU A 149 -17.98 -7.29 5.54
C LEU A 149 -17.96 -8.54 4.65
N LYS A 150 -18.36 -8.43 3.39
CA LYS A 150 -18.35 -9.53 2.41
C LYS A 150 -17.03 -9.65 1.64
N LEU A 151 -16.24 -8.59 1.62
CA LEU A 151 -14.97 -8.49 0.90
C LEU A 151 -13.78 -8.88 1.78
#